data_9558846d339d0e1d37ab305a529128ed
#
_entry.id   9558846d339d0e1d37ab305a529128ed
#
_cell.length_a   1.000
_cell.length_b   1.000
_cell.length_c   1.000
_cell.angle_alpha   90.00
_cell.angle_beta   90.00
_cell.angle_gamma   90.00
#
_symmetry.space_group_name_H-M   'P 1'
#
loop_
_entity.id
_entity.type
_entity.pdbx_description
1 polymer ?
#
loop_
_entity_poly.entity_id
_entity_poly.type
_entity_poly.pdbx_seq_one_letter_code
_entity_poly.pdbx_strand_id
1 'polypeptide(L)'
;VWTITAKLKSFIDRLYAISVDDKYPQKDSVLLMTAGDDNENTFDQPKQYFRLLSQALGWNEVGIYCAGGCTGCEKLARQIDKVHLENVYKMGLEL
;
A
#
# COMPACT_ATOMS: atom_id res chain seq x y z
N VAL A 1 12.43 -1.51 -5.31
CA VAL A 1 12.09 -0.15 -5.71
C VAL A 1 10.72 -0.06 -6.36
N TRP A 2 10.36 -1.06 -7.15
CA TRP A 2 9.11 -1.05 -7.92
C TRP A 2 8.01 -1.90 -7.29
N THR A 3 8.20 -2.33 -6.05
CA THR A 3 7.26 -3.15 -5.32
C THR A 3 7.35 -2.83 -3.83
N ILE A 4 6.83 -3.72 -2.99
CA ILE A 4 6.88 -3.57 -1.53
C ILE A 4 8.29 -3.80 -0.99
N THR A 5 8.56 -3.30 0.22
CA THR A 5 9.85 -3.51 0.86
C THR A 5 10.05 -4.97 1.27
N ALA A 6 11.30 -5.38 1.39
CA ALA A 6 11.64 -6.73 1.85
C ALA A 6 11.10 -7.01 3.27
N LYS A 7 11.08 -6.00 4.12
CA LYS A 7 10.53 -6.14 5.48
C LYS A 7 9.04 -6.42 5.47
N LEU A 8 8.31 -5.70 4.64
CA LEU A 8 6.87 -5.91 4.49
C LEU A 8 6.61 -7.29 3.87
N LYS A 9 7.37 -7.66 2.85
CA LYS A 9 7.23 -8.99 2.22
C LYS A 9 7.48 -10.11 3.21
N SER A 10 8.50 -9.97 4.07
CA SER A 10 8.78 -10.96 5.12
C SER A 10 7.63 -11.10 6.11
N PHE A 11 7.00 -9.98 6.49
CA PHE A 11 5.81 -10.00 7.33
C PHE A 11 4.67 -10.74 6.65
N ILE A 12 4.41 -10.43 5.37
CA ILE A 12 3.34 -11.07 4.61
C ILE A 12 3.59 -12.58 4.50
N ASP A 13 4.83 -12.99 4.24
CA ASP A 13 5.17 -14.40 4.13
C ASP A 13 4.90 -15.17 5.43
N ARG A 14 5.00 -14.49 6.58
CA ARG A 14 4.66 -15.11 7.88
C ARG A 14 3.17 -15.35 8.07
N LEU A 15 2.32 -14.69 7.30
CA LEU A 15 0.89 -14.95 7.36
C LEU A 15 0.56 -16.39 6.97
N TYR A 16 1.45 -17.03 6.24
CA TYR A 16 1.30 -18.45 5.93
C TYR A 16 1.16 -19.31 7.19
N ALA A 17 1.81 -18.93 8.28
CA ALA A 17 1.76 -19.68 9.53
C ALA A 17 0.35 -19.71 10.15
N ILE A 18 -0.50 -18.72 9.82
CA ILE A 18 -1.89 -18.68 10.31
C ILE A 18 -2.88 -19.21 9.28
N SER A 19 -2.38 -19.75 8.17
CA SER A 19 -3.23 -20.31 7.11
C SER A 19 -3.72 -21.74 7.43
N VAL A 20 -3.41 -22.23 8.61
CA VAL A 20 -3.89 -23.56 9.05
C VAL A 20 -5.41 -23.56 8.92
N ASP A 21 -5.94 -24.54 8.19
CA ASP A 21 -7.36 -24.66 7.86
C ASP A 21 -7.88 -23.56 6.91
N ASP A 22 -6.99 -22.85 6.20
CA ASP A 22 -7.32 -21.79 5.25
C ASP A 22 -8.24 -20.71 5.81
N LYS A 23 -8.10 -20.42 7.12
CA LYS A 23 -8.94 -19.46 7.80
C LYS A 23 -8.13 -18.25 8.25
N TYR A 24 -8.04 -17.26 7.39
CA TYR A 24 -7.49 -15.96 7.78
C TYR A 24 -8.57 -15.11 8.45
N PRO A 25 -8.21 -14.30 9.46
CA PRO A 25 -9.16 -13.35 10.03
C PRO A 25 -9.72 -12.41 8.96
N GLN A 26 -11.02 -12.19 8.97
CA GLN A 26 -11.67 -11.25 8.06
C GLN A 26 -11.22 -9.83 8.41
N LYS A 27 -10.78 -9.07 7.41
CA LYS A 27 -10.28 -7.71 7.61
C LYS A 27 -10.65 -6.82 6.44
N ASP A 28 -10.77 -5.54 6.73
CA ASP A 28 -10.75 -4.50 5.71
C ASP A 28 -9.31 -4.06 5.51
N SER A 29 -8.93 -3.80 4.27
CA SER A 29 -7.56 -3.45 3.93
C SER A 29 -7.49 -2.18 3.09
N VAL A 30 -6.48 -1.38 3.36
CA VAL A 30 -6.18 -0.15 2.64
C VAL A 30 -4.73 -0.17 2.23
N LEU A 31 -4.46 0.24 1.00
CA LEU A 31 -3.10 0.42 0.53
C LEU A 31 -2.76 1.91 0.48
N LEU A 32 -1.73 2.30 1.20
CA LEU A 32 -1.16 3.64 1.14
C LEU A 32 0.29 3.54 0.68
N MET A 33 0.64 4.26 -0.37
CA MET A 33 1.99 4.24 -0.91
C MET A 33 2.46 5.64 -1.27
N THR A 34 3.77 5.84 -1.19
CA THR A 34 4.43 7.05 -1.66
C THR A 34 5.54 6.67 -2.62
N ALA A 35 5.82 7.56 -3.57
CA ALA A 35 6.95 7.42 -4.46
C ALA A 35 7.45 8.79 -4.89
N GLY A 36 8.74 8.91 -5.16
CA GLY A 36 9.29 10.13 -5.76
C GLY A 36 8.84 10.31 -7.20
N ASP A 37 8.67 9.20 -7.90
CA ASP A 37 8.20 9.18 -9.28
C ASP A 37 6.68 9.35 -9.35
N ASP A 38 6.19 9.92 -10.43
CA ASP A 38 4.75 10.13 -10.66
C ASP A 38 4.36 9.76 -12.09
N ASN A 39 5.02 8.78 -12.66
CA ASN A 39 4.67 8.26 -13.98
C ASN A 39 3.40 7.42 -13.91
N GLU A 40 2.77 7.23 -15.05
CA GLU A 40 1.52 6.51 -15.17
C GLU A 40 1.57 5.10 -14.57
N ASN A 41 2.71 4.42 -14.71
CA ASN A 41 2.86 3.02 -14.30
C ASN A 41 3.59 2.84 -12.97
N THR A 42 3.88 3.90 -12.25
CA THR A 42 4.70 3.86 -11.04
C THR A 42 4.14 2.90 -9.98
N PHE A 43 2.83 2.88 -9.82
CA PHE A 43 2.19 2.10 -8.77
C PHE A 43 1.49 0.83 -9.25
N ASP A 44 1.60 0.48 -10.52
CA ASP A 44 0.85 -0.64 -11.10
C ASP A 44 1.16 -1.96 -10.40
N GLN A 45 2.42 -2.28 -10.24
CA GLN A 45 2.84 -3.56 -9.66
C GLN A 45 2.43 -3.70 -8.19
N PRO A 46 2.66 -2.72 -7.31
CA PRO A 46 2.21 -2.82 -5.93
C PRO A 46 0.68 -2.88 -5.80
N LYS A 47 -0.06 -2.15 -6.65
CA LYS A 47 -1.52 -2.24 -6.65
C LYS A 47 -2.01 -3.64 -6.99
N GLN A 48 -1.42 -4.24 -8.01
CA GLN A 48 -1.77 -5.59 -8.41
C GLN A 48 -1.42 -6.60 -7.32
N TYR A 49 -0.25 -6.46 -6.73
CA TYR A 49 0.16 -7.30 -5.60
C TYR A 49 -0.85 -7.21 -4.44
N PHE A 50 -1.25 -6.00 -4.08
CA PHE A 50 -2.20 -5.77 -3.01
C PHE A 50 -3.56 -6.44 -3.29
N ARG A 51 -4.04 -6.32 -4.53
CA ARG A 51 -5.30 -6.95 -4.93
C ARG A 51 -5.23 -8.47 -4.85
N LEU A 52 -4.15 -9.06 -5.35
CA LEU A 52 -3.96 -10.50 -5.29
C LEU A 52 -3.84 -11.00 -3.85
N LEU A 53 -3.10 -10.26 -3.02
CA LEU A 53 -2.95 -10.58 -1.62
C LEU A 53 -4.30 -10.53 -0.88
N SER A 54 -5.06 -9.47 -1.11
CA SER A 54 -6.38 -9.31 -0.49
C SER A 54 -7.33 -10.44 -0.89
N GLN A 55 -7.31 -10.85 -2.16
CA GLN A 55 -8.08 -11.99 -2.62
C GLN A 55 -7.65 -13.29 -1.95
N ALA A 56 -6.33 -13.52 -1.86
CA ALA A 56 -5.80 -14.74 -1.26
C ALA A 56 -6.15 -14.86 0.22
N LEU A 57 -6.19 -13.74 0.94
CA LEU A 57 -6.50 -13.70 2.36
C LEU A 57 -7.99 -13.51 2.66
N GLY A 58 -8.80 -13.28 1.64
CA GLY A 58 -10.23 -13.00 1.81
C GLY A 58 -10.52 -11.65 2.45
N TRP A 59 -9.60 -10.70 2.34
CA TRP A 59 -9.79 -9.36 2.88
C TRP A 59 -10.59 -8.47 1.93
N ASN A 60 -11.34 -7.54 2.49
CA ASN A 60 -12.03 -6.51 1.71
C ASN A 60 -11.06 -5.38 1.38
N GLU A 61 -10.93 -5.07 0.09
CA GLU A 61 -10.18 -3.92 -0.37
C GLU A 61 -11.08 -2.69 -0.29
N VAL A 62 -10.86 -1.81 0.69
CA VAL A 62 -11.72 -0.66 0.92
C VAL A 62 -11.12 0.67 0.47
N GLY A 63 -9.85 0.70 0.11
CA GLY A 63 -9.25 1.91 -0.43
C GLY A 63 -7.82 1.70 -0.90
N ILE A 64 -7.43 2.48 -1.91
CA ILE A 64 -6.06 2.57 -2.39
C ILE A 64 -5.74 4.05 -2.59
N TYR A 65 -4.64 4.52 -2.04
CA TYR A 65 -4.13 5.84 -2.31
C TYR A 65 -2.63 5.80 -2.56
N CYS A 66 -2.22 6.34 -3.68
CA CYS A 66 -0.82 6.39 -4.09
C CYS A 66 -0.40 7.84 -4.30
N ALA A 67 0.54 8.29 -3.49
CA ALA A 67 1.08 9.64 -3.54
C ALA A 67 2.36 9.64 -4.35
N GLY A 68 2.28 10.11 -5.59
CA GLY A 68 3.44 10.29 -6.45
C GLY A 68 4.06 11.66 -6.29
N GLY A 69 5.23 11.85 -6.87
CA GLY A 69 5.92 13.13 -6.86
C GLY A 69 6.46 13.55 -5.49
N CYS A 70 6.61 12.62 -4.56
CA CYS A 70 7.17 12.92 -3.24
C CYS A 70 8.67 13.13 -3.36
N THR A 71 9.17 14.30 -2.97
CA THR A 71 10.60 14.63 -3.10
C THR A 71 11.46 13.80 -2.16
N GLY A 72 12.69 13.57 -2.54
CA GLY A 72 13.57 12.79 -1.68
C GLY A 72 14.95 12.49 -2.25
N CYS A 73 15.25 12.98 -3.43
CA CYS A 73 16.52 12.70 -4.08
C CYS A 73 17.52 13.81 -3.97
N GLU A 74 17.19 14.91 -3.30
CA GLU A 74 17.98 16.12 -3.29
C GLU A 74 18.37 16.54 -1.88
N LYS A 75 19.01 17.70 -1.79
CA LYS A 75 19.54 18.24 -0.53
C LYS A 75 18.48 18.58 0.51
N LEU A 76 17.20 18.56 0.12
CA LEU A 76 16.09 18.86 1.01
C LEU A 76 15.53 17.58 1.64
N ALA A 77 14.97 17.71 2.83
CA ALA A 77 14.27 16.62 3.48
C ALA A 77 13.13 16.11 2.60
N ARG A 78 12.91 14.81 2.62
CA ARG A 78 11.80 14.19 1.88
C ARG A 78 10.48 14.75 2.38
N GLN A 79 9.63 15.15 1.45
CA GLN A 79 8.35 15.74 1.76
C GLN A 79 7.24 15.12 0.93
N ILE A 80 6.09 14.98 1.57
CA ILE A 80 4.84 14.58 0.91
C ILE A 80 4.02 15.85 0.72
N ASP A 81 3.54 16.08 -0.49
CA ASP A 81 2.70 17.26 -0.76
C ASP A 81 1.46 17.24 0.13
N LYS A 82 1.10 18.43 0.60
CA LYS A 82 -0.02 18.61 1.52
C LYS A 82 -1.34 18.07 0.95
N VAL A 83 -1.53 18.16 -0.37
CA VAL A 83 -2.72 17.64 -1.02
C VAL A 83 -2.89 16.14 -0.79
N HIS A 84 -1.80 15.38 -0.76
CA HIS A 84 -1.86 13.95 -0.48
C HIS A 84 -2.31 13.68 0.96
N LEU A 85 -1.80 14.45 1.91
CA LEU A 85 -2.21 14.32 3.31
C LEU A 85 -3.69 14.61 3.50
N GLU A 86 -4.19 15.64 2.84
CA GLU A 86 -5.60 16.01 2.86
C GLU A 86 -6.48 14.91 2.25
N ASN A 87 -6.06 14.36 1.12
CA ASN A 87 -6.81 13.31 0.43
C ASN A 87 -6.89 12.03 1.25
N VAL A 88 -5.79 11.65 1.88
CA VAL A 88 -5.76 10.45 2.76
C VAL A 88 -6.62 10.68 4.00
N TYR A 89 -6.60 11.88 4.56
CA TYR A 89 -7.45 12.22 5.69
C TYR A 89 -8.93 12.07 5.33
N LYS A 90 -9.34 12.61 4.19
CA LYS A 90 -10.72 12.47 3.70
C LYS A 90 -11.09 11.01 3.47
N MET A 91 -10.19 10.23 2.89
CA MET A 91 -10.41 8.81 2.69
C MET A 91 -10.64 8.10 4.02
N GLY A 92 -9.84 8.43 5.04
CA GLY A 92 -10.00 7.86 6.39
C GLY A 92 -11.36 8.18 7.02
N LEU A 93 -11.88 9.38 6.78
CA LEU A 93 -13.19 9.76 7.30
C LEU A 93 -14.34 8.97 6.67
N GLU A 94 -14.15 8.47 5.47
CA GLU A 94 -15.17 7.72 4.71
C GLU A 94 -15.14 6.21 4.97
N LEU A 95 -14.16 5.74 5.71
CA LEU A 95 -14.02 4.29 6.01
C LEU A 95 -14.97 3.79 7.12
#